data_de8c52661068d49d16ac02051a5ef35d
#
_entry.id   de8c52661068d49d16ac02051a5ef35d
#
_cell.length_a   1.000
_cell.length_b   1.000
_cell.length_c   1.000
_cell.angle_alpha   90.00
_cell.angle_beta   90.00
_cell.angle_gamma   90.00
#
_symmetry.space_group_name_H-M   'P 1'
#
loop_
_entity.id
_entity.type
_entity.pdbx_description
1 polymer ?
#
loop_
_entity_poly.entity_id
_entity_poly.type
_entity_poly.pdbx_seq_one_letter_code
_entity_poly.pdbx_strand_id
1 'polypeptide(L)'
;MNKIAKTKNNGQALTAVSLDSIISDAESLSGLENVNSADDLALPFLKVLSQLSPQCNKTSNNFVEGAEPGMIYNSVSGKLYDGEEGIDIVPCFYKREYIEWGERGTGSGAPIAIHDSDYDISQAPRDAGFQNRLPNGNIVEETANHFVLILDGDGGFEQALITMKSTQRKVSRKWNSMMLQVKMQGPDGKSFTPP
;
A
#
# COMPACT_ATOMS: atom_id res chain seq x y z
N MET A 1 12.09 -58.49 -16.67
CA MET A 1 13.04 -57.39 -16.91
C MET A 1 12.26 -56.19 -17.44
N ASN A 2 11.85 -55.28 -16.56
CA ASN A 2 11.11 -54.06 -16.96
C ASN A 2 12.09 -52.91 -17.13
N LYS A 3 12.18 -52.38 -18.35
CA LYS A 3 12.92 -51.16 -18.67
C LYS A 3 12.07 -49.96 -18.26
N ILE A 4 12.53 -49.20 -17.29
CA ILE A 4 11.97 -47.89 -16.91
C ILE A 4 12.47 -46.85 -17.91
N ALA A 5 11.54 -46.26 -18.65
CA ALA A 5 11.81 -45.17 -19.55
C ALA A 5 12.09 -43.90 -18.72
N LYS A 6 13.29 -43.30 -18.91
CA LYS A 6 13.63 -42.01 -18.35
C LYS A 6 12.95 -40.89 -19.17
N THR A 7 11.94 -40.24 -18.58
CA THR A 7 11.37 -39.00 -19.13
C THR A 7 12.39 -37.87 -18.99
N LYS A 8 12.86 -37.34 -20.11
CA LYS A 8 13.66 -36.10 -20.13
C LYS A 8 12.76 -34.92 -19.84
N ASN A 9 12.92 -34.30 -18.68
CA ASN A 9 12.37 -32.99 -18.43
C ASN A 9 13.12 -31.97 -19.31
N ASN A 10 12.41 -31.45 -20.33
CA ASN A 10 12.83 -30.23 -21.02
C ASN A 10 12.59 -29.07 -20.05
N GLY A 11 13.60 -28.66 -19.31
CA GLY A 11 13.62 -27.36 -18.65
C GLY A 11 13.61 -26.28 -19.73
N GLN A 12 12.46 -25.69 -19.99
CA GLN A 12 12.42 -24.42 -20.68
C GLN A 12 13.15 -23.41 -19.79
N ALA A 13 14.29 -22.96 -20.25
CA ALA A 13 14.96 -21.81 -19.68
C ALA A 13 14.00 -20.63 -19.76
N LEU A 14 13.62 -20.06 -18.61
CA LEU A 14 12.92 -18.80 -18.54
C LEU A 14 13.82 -17.80 -19.27
N THR A 15 13.42 -17.40 -20.46
CA THR A 15 14.07 -16.34 -21.22
C THR A 15 14.01 -15.09 -20.34
N ALA A 16 15.16 -14.56 -19.97
CA ALA A 16 15.22 -13.30 -19.26
C ALA A 16 14.50 -12.26 -20.12
N VAL A 17 13.33 -11.84 -19.67
CA VAL A 17 12.59 -10.74 -20.30
C VAL A 17 13.49 -9.53 -20.14
N SER A 18 13.97 -8.95 -21.24
CA SER A 18 14.84 -7.79 -21.16
C SER A 18 14.01 -6.60 -20.64
N LEU A 19 14.65 -5.75 -19.83
CA LEU A 19 14.01 -4.53 -19.32
C LEU A 19 13.47 -3.67 -20.46
N ASP A 20 14.17 -3.68 -21.61
CA ASP A 20 13.77 -2.97 -22.82
C ASP A 20 12.47 -3.51 -23.44
N SER A 21 12.20 -4.82 -23.35
CA SER A 21 10.92 -5.37 -23.83
C SER A 21 9.77 -5.01 -22.92
N ILE A 22 10.00 -4.93 -21.60
CA ILE A 22 8.98 -4.47 -20.66
C ILE A 22 8.67 -2.99 -20.87
N ILE A 23 9.70 -2.18 -21.13
CA ILE A 23 9.54 -0.75 -21.39
C ILE A 23 8.81 -0.53 -22.73
N SER A 24 9.16 -1.27 -23.79
CA SER A 24 8.49 -1.15 -25.08
C SER A 24 7.02 -1.61 -25.04
N ASP A 25 6.72 -2.62 -24.22
CA ASP A 25 5.33 -3.05 -23.99
C ASP A 25 4.55 -2.03 -23.14
N ALA A 26 5.20 -1.35 -22.21
CA ALA A 26 4.61 -0.23 -21.45
C ALA A 26 4.34 1.00 -22.34
N GLU A 27 5.21 1.29 -23.30
CA GLU A 27 5.01 2.35 -24.31
C GLU A 27 3.86 2.04 -25.26
N SER A 28 3.46 0.78 -25.39
CA SER A 28 2.31 0.36 -26.21
C SER A 28 0.94 0.48 -25.53
N LEU A 29 0.87 1.04 -24.32
CA LEU A 29 -0.39 1.43 -23.65
C LEU A 29 -1.00 2.64 -24.37
N SER A 30 -1.41 2.41 -25.63
CA SER A 30 -2.02 3.45 -26.46
C SER A 30 -3.24 4.06 -25.75
N GLY A 31 -3.17 5.36 -25.48
CA GLY A 31 -4.23 6.13 -24.86
C GLY A 31 -3.94 6.60 -23.43
N LEU A 32 -2.82 6.19 -22.81
CA LEU A 32 -2.41 6.63 -21.48
C LEU A 32 -1.11 7.43 -21.47
N GLU A 33 -0.58 7.81 -22.62
CA GLU A 33 0.71 8.50 -22.77
C GLU A 33 0.72 9.90 -22.12
N ASN A 34 -0.46 10.48 -21.92
CA ASN A 34 -0.61 11.81 -21.29
C ASN A 34 -1.00 11.74 -19.81
N VAL A 35 -1.07 10.55 -19.21
CA VAL A 35 -1.43 10.40 -17.80
C VAL A 35 -0.27 10.89 -16.93
N ASN A 36 -0.52 11.95 -16.15
CA ASN A 36 0.41 12.47 -15.15
C ASN A 36 0.08 11.80 -13.79
N SER A 37 1.00 11.04 -13.24
CA SER A 37 0.79 10.28 -12.00
C SER A 37 0.36 11.12 -10.78
N ALA A 38 0.66 12.41 -10.76
CA ALA A 38 0.31 13.30 -9.65
C ALA A 38 -1.14 13.75 -9.68
N ASP A 39 -1.68 14.05 -10.88
CA ASP A 39 -2.95 14.73 -11.06
C ASP A 39 -4.05 13.81 -11.60
N ASP A 40 -3.67 12.78 -12.36
CA ASP A 40 -4.61 11.95 -13.11
C ASP A 40 -4.84 10.56 -12.49
N LEU A 41 -4.04 10.16 -11.51
CA LEU A 41 -4.13 8.86 -10.88
C LEU A 41 -4.57 8.93 -9.42
N ALA A 42 -5.63 8.19 -9.10
CA ALA A 42 -6.04 7.99 -7.71
C ALA A 42 -5.13 6.98 -7.01
N LEU A 43 -4.73 7.27 -5.76
CA LEU A 43 -3.97 6.32 -4.94
C LEU A 43 -4.87 5.16 -4.48
N PRO A 44 -4.49 3.90 -4.74
CA PRO A 44 -5.27 2.72 -4.36
C PRO A 44 -5.07 2.39 -2.87
N PHE A 45 -5.76 3.11 -1.99
CA PHE A 45 -5.70 2.84 -0.55
C PHE A 45 -6.36 1.51 -0.20
N LEU A 46 -5.62 0.69 0.53
CA LEU A 46 -6.13 -0.53 1.14
C LEU A 46 -6.51 -0.24 2.59
N LYS A 47 -7.80 -0.36 2.91
CA LYS A 47 -8.37 0.05 4.20
C LYS A 47 -9.13 -1.09 4.84
N VAL A 48 -8.93 -1.29 6.14
CA VAL A 48 -9.84 -2.13 6.94
C VAL A 48 -11.08 -1.30 7.27
N LEU A 49 -12.24 -1.80 6.90
CA LEU A 49 -13.52 -1.15 7.15
C LEU A 49 -13.92 -1.26 8.63
N SER A 50 -14.56 -0.23 9.14
CA SER A 50 -15.15 -0.17 10.47
C SER A 50 -16.65 0.12 10.36
N GLN A 51 -17.38 0.02 11.48
CA GLN A 51 -18.79 0.38 11.52
C GLN A 51 -19.06 1.83 11.09
N LEU A 52 -18.07 2.72 11.26
CA LEU A 52 -18.18 4.14 10.88
C LEU A 52 -17.69 4.42 9.46
N SER A 53 -17.21 3.40 8.74
CA SER A 53 -16.74 3.57 7.36
C SER A 53 -17.92 3.90 6.44
N PRO A 54 -17.83 4.95 5.60
CA PRO A 54 -18.88 5.32 4.67
C PRO A 54 -19.33 4.18 3.75
N GLN A 55 -18.40 3.27 3.42
CA GLN A 55 -18.64 2.09 2.59
C GLN A 55 -19.66 1.11 3.23
N CYS A 56 -19.72 1.05 4.55
CA CYS A 56 -20.66 0.19 5.28
C CYS A 56 -22.02 0.89 5.53
N ASN A 57 -22.15 2.17 5.24
CA ASN A 57 -23.35 2.95 5.52
C ASN A 57 -24.22 3.10 4.27
N LYS A 58 -25.38 2.44 4.24
CA LYS A 58 -26.35 2.47 3.12
C LYS A 58 -26.86 3.88 2.74
N THR A 59 -26.75 4.85 3.64
CA THR A 59 -27.17 6.23 3.37
C THR A 59 -26.01 7.11 2.85
N SER A 60 -24.81 6.57 2.78
CA SER A 60 -23.63 7.28 2.27
C SER A 60 -23.56 7.22 0.76
N ASN A 61 -23.11 8.33 0.12
CA ASN A 61 -22.80 8.35 -1.31
C ASN A 61 -21.63 7.41 -1.68
N ASN A 62 -20.84 6.99 -0.68
CA ASN A 62 -19.71 6.06 -0.85
C ASN A 62 -20.07 4.64 -0.38
N PHE A 63 -21.36 4.31 -0.27
CA PHE A 63 -21.78 2.96 0.08
C PHE A 63 -21.32 1.95 -0.97
N VAL A 64 -20.82 0.81 -0.51
CA VAL A 64 -20.41 -0.32 -1.35
C VAL A 64 -21.26 -1.52 -0.96
N GLU A 65 -21.96 -2.10 -1.91
CA GLU A 65 -22.78 -3.28 -1.66
C GLU A 65 -21.92 -4.45 -1.18
N GLY A 66 -22.35 -5.12 -0.12
CA GLY A 66 -21.61 -6.21 0.52
C GLY A 66 -20.47 -5.76 1.45
N ALA A 67 -20.24 -4.45 1.61
CA ALA A 67 -19.21 -3.97 2.54
C ALA A 67 -19.67 -4.11 4.00
N GLU A 68 -18.88 -4.82 4.79
CA GLU A 68 -19.09 -5.06 6.21
C GLU A 68 -17.88 -4.63 7.04
N PRO A 69 -18.08 -4.25 8.32
CA PRO A 69 -16.97 -3.98 9.23
C PRO A 69 -16.06 -5.20 9.39
N GLY A 70 -14.75 -4.96 9.31
CA GLY A 70 -13.72 -6.01 9.35
C GLY A 70 -13.20 -6.38 7.97
N MET A 71 -13.95 -6.17 6.90
CA MET A 71 -13.48 -6.41 5.54
C MET A 71 -12.36 -5.43 5.14
N ILE A 72 -11.56 -5.85 4.17
CA ILE A 72 -10.50 -5.04 3.57
C ILE A 72 -11.03 -4.50 2.23
N TYR A 73 -10.89 -3.20 2.01
CA TYR A 73 -11.42 -2.48 0.85
C TYR A 73 -10.31 -1.75 0.09
N ASN A 74 -10.26 -1.95 -1.23
CA ASN A 74 -9.40 -1.18 -2.14
C ASN A 74 -10.18 0.02 -2.70
N SER A 75 -9.68 1.23 -2.48
CA SER A 75 -10.39 2.48 -2.81
C SER A 75 -10.49 2.79 -4.31
N VAL A 76 -9.68 2.16 -5.15
CA VAL A 76 -9.66 2.38 -6.61
C VAL A 76 -10.41 1.28 -7.34
N SER A 77 -10.06 0.00 -7.09
CA SER A 77 -10.75 -1.12 -7.75
C SER A 77 -12.15 -1.38 -7.21
N GLY A 78 -12.47 -0.87 -6.01
CA GLY A 78 -13.74 -1.15 -5.33
C GLY A 78 -13.83 -2.57 -4.75
N LYS A 79 -12.78 -3.39 -4.87
CA LYS A 79 -12.76 -4.77 -4.39
C LYS A 79 -12.86 -4.82 -2.86
N LEU A 80 -13.63 -5.81 -2.41
CA LEU A 80 -13.76 -6.21 -1.01
C LEU A 80 -13.08 -7.57 -0.82
N TYR A 81 -12.32 -7.70 0.26
CA TYR A 81 -11.68 -8.94 0.65
C TYR A 81 -12.14 -9.29 2.06
N ASP A 82 -12.27 -10.58 2.35
CA ASP A 82 -12.59 -11.06 3.69
C ASP A 82 -11.45 -10.69 4.65
N GLY A 83 -11.79 -10.06 5.77
CA GLY A 83 -10.80 -9.63 6.76
C GLY A 83 -10.30 -10.77 7.65
N GLU A 84 -11.04 -11.89 7.77
CA GLU A 84 -10.62 -13.08 8.52
C GLU A 84 -9.69 -13.96 7.69
N GLU A 85 -9.97 -14.14 6.41
CA GLU A 85 -9.09 -14.85 5.47
C GLU A 85 -7.82 -14.05 5.19
N GLY A 86 -7.94 -12.72 5.14
CA GLY A 86 -6.83 -11.82 4.80
C GLY A 86 -6.52 -11.81 3.31
N ILE A 87 -5.38 -11.22 2.96
CA ILE A 87 -4.89 -11.12 1.59
C ILE A 87 -3.38 -11.32 1.56
N ASP A 88 -2.89 -11.94 0.49
CA ASP A 88 -1.46 -12.07 0.25
C ASP A 88 -0.91 -10.80 -0.39
N ILE A 89 0.09 -10.20 0.25
CA ILE A 89 0.73 -8.98 -0.21
C ILE A 89 2.24 -9.09 -0.23
N VAL A 90 2.86 -8.39 -1.18
CA VAL A 90 4.31 -8.21 -1.25
C VAL A 90 4.64 -6.77 -0.86
N PRO A 91 5.34 -6.51 0.25
CA PRO A 91 5.82 -5.17 0.60
C PRO A 91 6.90 -4.74 -0.40
N CYS A 92 6.75 -3.55 -0.99
CA CYS A 92 7.67 -3.03 -1.99
C CYS A 92 8.47 -1.83 -1.51
N PHE A 93 7.81 -0.91 -0.79
CA PHE A 93 8.44 0.31 -0.35
C PHE A 93 7.76 0.85 0.91
N TYR A 94 8.54 1.48 1.78
CA TYR A 94 8.07 2.12 3.00
C TYR A 94 8.48 3.59 3.02
N LYS A 95 7.50 4.49 3.30
CA LYS A 95 7.76 5.91 3.50
C LYS A 95 7.09 6.40 4.78
N ARG A 96 7.83 7.12 5.61
CA ARG A 96 7.29 7.86 6.75
C ARG A 96 7.16 9.33 6.36
N GLU A 97 6.00 9.91 6.62
CA GLU A 97 5.68 11.30 6.30
C GLU A 97 4.94 11.94 7.47
N TYR A 98 4.98 13.26 7.50
CA TYR A 98 4.17 14.06 8.39
C TYR A 98 3.17 14.86 7.55
N ILE A 99 1.88 14.58 7.74
CA ILE A 99 0.80 15.19 6.95
C ILE A 99 0.16 16.29 7.78
N GLU A 100 0.16 17.51 7.24
CA GLU A 100 -0.49 18.68 7.83
C GLU A 100 -1.92 18.78 7.33
N TRP A 101 -2.84 18.83 8.28
CA TRP A 101 -4.29 18.93 8.05
C TRP A 101 -4.81 20.24 8.60
N GLY A 102 -5.74 20.87 7.90
CA GLY A 102 -6.54 21.94 8.45
C GLY A 102 -7.46 21.48 9.58
N GLU A 103 -7.97 22.45 10.34
CA GLU A 103 -8.95 22.18 11.38
C GLU A 103 -10.18 21.48 10.80
N ARG A 104 -10.74 20.52 11.55
CA ARG A 104 -11.90 19.75 11.09
C ARG A 104 -13.07 20.66 10.76
N GLY A 105 -13.61 20.52 9.56
CA GLY A 105 -14.78 21.27 9.08
C GLY A 105 -14.44 22.61 8.40
N THR A 106 -13.17 23.00 8.30
CA THR A 106 -12.75 24.27 7.69
C THR A 106 -12.17 24.15 6.27
N GLY A 107 -11.99 22.91 5.75
CA GLY A 107 -11.33 22.68 4.47
C GLY A 107 -11.97 21.61 3.60
N SER A 108 -11.37 21.39 2.43
CA SER A 108 -11.78 20.38 1.45
C SER A 108 -11.55 18.92 1.87
N GLY A 109 -10.90 18.70 3.04
CA GLY A 109 -10.47 17.38 3.48
C GLY A 109 -9.17 16.91 2.84
N ALA A 110 -8.55 17.71 1.97
CA ALA A 110 -7.22 17.46 1.44
C ALA A 110 -6.12 17.89 2.42
N PRO A 111 -4.94 17.26 2.38
CA PRO A 111 -3.78 17.72 3.12
C PRO A 111 -3.40 19.18 2.73
N ILE A 112 -2.98 19.99 3.72
CA ILE A 112 -2.43 21.32 3.46
C ILE A 112 -0.98 21.22 2.99
N ALA A 113 -0.22 20.31 3.64
CA ALA A 113 1.17 20.04 3.28
C ALA A 113 1.54 18.58 3.63
N ILE A 114 2.52 18.05 2.93
CA ILE A 114 3.14 16.76 3.21
C ILE A 114 4.63 17.03 3.43
N HIS A 115 5.10 16.70 4.62
CA HIS A 115 6.50 16.87 5.01
C HIS A 115 7.19 15.50 5.05
N ASP A 116 8.46 15.48 4.70
CA ASP A 116 9.28 14.27 4.73
C ASP A 116 9.60 13.80 6.16
N SER A 117 10.29 12.68 6.26
CA SER A 117 10.58 11.99 7.53
C SER A 117 11.51 12.75 8.48
N ASP A 118 12.20 13.78 7.99
CA ASP A 118 13.11 14.68 8.75
C ASP A 118 12.40 15.92 9.33
N TYR A 119 11.08 16.04 9.10
CA TYR A 119 10.29 17.14 9.67
C TYR A 119 10.43 17.22 11.19
N ASP A 120 10.72 18.41 11.69
CA ASP A 120 10.83 18.67 13.12
C ASP A 120 9.42 18.78 13.76
N ILE A 121 8.92 17.66 14.26
CA ILE A 121 7.62 17.57 14.91
C ILE A 121 7.53 18.39 16.22
N SER A 122 8.65 18.87 16.77
CA SER A 122 8.63 19.74 17.94
C SER A 122 7.96 21.08 17.69
N GLN A 123 7.86 21.51 16.42
CA GLN A 123 7.12 22.70 15.99
C GLN A 123 5.60 22.56 16.16
N ALA A 124 5.10 21.32 16.25
CA ALA A 124 3.70 21.00 16.51
C ALA A 124 3.57 20.27 17.86
N PRO A 125 3.63 20.97 18.99
CA PRO A 125 3.54 20.34 20.31
C PRO A 125 2.19 19.65 20.49
N ARG A 126 2.19 18.61 21.33
CA ARG A 126 0.99 17.83 21.62
C ARG A 126 0.01 18.64 22.44
N ASP A 127 -1.20 18.80 21.96
CA ASP A 127 -2.30 19.47 22.67
C ASP A 127 -2.97 18.54 23.72
N ALA A 128 -3.96 19.07 24.46
CA ALA A 128 -4.72 18.32 25.45
C ALA A 128 -5.55 17.17 24.84
N GLY A 129 -5.84 17.21 23.54
CA GLY A 129 -6.49 16.14 22.77
C GLY A 129 -5.51 15.12 22.19
N PHE A 130 -4.25 15.15 22.59
CA PHE A 130 -3.16 14.29 22.12
C PHE A 130 -2.87 14.42 20.61
N GLN A 131 -3.21 15.56 20.00
CA GLN A 131 -2.88 15.87 18.61
C GLN A 131 -1.67 16.80 18.54
N ASN A 132 -0.77 16.60 17.59
CA ASN A 132 0.33 17.54 17.34
C ASN A 132 -0.25 18.73 16.57
N ARG A 133 -0.25 19.91 17.21
CA ARG A 133 -0.89 21.11 16.69
C ARG A 133 0.09 22.24 16.49
N LEU A 134 0.07 22.82 15.31
CA LEU A 134 0.82 24.02 14.98
C LEU A 134 0.19 25.29 15.56
N PRO A 135 0.93 26.39 15.72
CA PRO A 135 0.40 27.66 16.19
C PRO A 135 -0.75 28.24 15.33
N ASN A 136 -0.80 27.89 14.05
CA ASN A 136 -1.87 28.28 13.13
C ASN A 136 -3.16 27.45 13.27
N GLY A 137 -3.19 26.47 14.20
CA GLY A 137 -4.32 25.57 14.44
C GLY A 137 -4.30 24.26 13.64
N ASN A 138 -3.44 24.14 12.65
CA ASN A 138 -3.31 22.92 11.84
C ASN A 138 -2.79 21.74 12.67
N ILE A 139 -3.19 20.54 12.28
CA ILE A 139 -2.80 19.28 12.94
C ILE A 139 -1.76 18.59 12.07
N VAL A 140 -0.64 18.19 12.66
CA VAL A 140 0.39 17.38 11.99
C VAL A 140 0.30 15.93 12.45
N GLU A 141 0.04 15.03 11.50
CA GLU A 141 -0.13 13.60 11.76
C GLU A 141 1.02 12.80 11.17
N GLU A 142 1.76 12.10 12.03
CA GLU A 142 2.81 11.17 11.58
C GLU A 142 2.17 9.94 10.93
N THR A 143 2.53 9.69 9.68
CA THR A 143 1.92 8.67 8.82
C THR A 143 2.99 7.71 8.31
N ALA A 144 2.70 6.42 8.37
CA ALA A 144 3.52 5.35 7.80
C ALA A 144 2.81 4.79 6.57
N ASN A 145 3.43 4.94 5.42
CA ASN A 145 2.92 4.49 4.13
C ASN A 145 3.70 3.25 3.69
N HIS A 146 2.98 2.14 3.50
CA HIS A 146 3.49 0.88 2.98
C HIS A 146 2.93 0.67 1.58
N PHE A 147 3.77 0.74 0.57
CA PHE A 147 3.43 0.43 -0.81
C PHE A 147 3.58 -1.07 -1.00
N VAL A 148 2.53 -1.72 -1.47
CA VAL A 148 2.43 -3.16 -1.57
C VAL A 148 1.85 -3.59 -2.91
N LEU A 149 2.13 -4.84 -3.30
CA LEU A 149 1.40 -5.53 -4.36
C LEU A 149 0.46 -6.54 -3.71
N ILE A 150 -0.80 -6.53 -4.11
CA ILE A 150 -1.77 -7.57 -3.76
C ILE A 150 -1.65 -8.67 -4.81
N LEU A 151 -1.46 -9.91 -4.37
CA LEU A 151 -1.40 -11.06 -5.27
C LEU A 151 -2.82 -11.61 -5.49
N ASP A 152 -3.19 -11.87 -6.73
CA ASP A 152 -4.52 -12.40 -7.08
C ASP A 152 -4.60 -13.93 -7.15
N GLY A 153 -3.47 -14.62 -6.93
CA GLY A 153 -3.38 -16.07 -6.98
C GLY A 153 -3.22 -16.66 -8.38
N ASP A 154 -3.58 -15.92 -9.44
CA ASP A 154 -3.50 -16.36 -10.84
C ASP A 154 -2.24 -15.83 -11.55
N GLY A 155 -1.32 -15.23 -10.81
CA GLY A 155 -0.07 -14.66 -11.28
C GLY A 155 -0.17 -13.18 -11.65
N GLY A 156 -1.33 -12.55 -11.48
CA GLY A 156 -1.54 -11.12 -11.54
C GLY A 156 -1.25 -10.43 -10.21
N PHE A 157 -1.18 -9.10 -10.25
CA PHE A 157 -1.03 -8.28 -9.04
C PHE A 157 -1.69 -6.91 -9.22
N GLU A 158 -2.09 -6.32 -8.10
CA GLU A 158 -2.58 -4.94 -8.03
C GLU A 158 -1.70 -4.13 -7.08
N GLN A 159 -1.42 -2.89 -7.44
CA GLN A 159 -0.73 -1.96 -6.53
C GLN A 159 -1.69 -1.48 -5.46
N ALA A 160 -1.19 -1.33 -4.23
CA ALA A 160 -1.97 -0.76 -3.15
C ALA A 160 -1.09 0.01 -2.16
N LEU A 161 -1.73 0.91 -1.40
CA LEU A 161 -1.11 1.71 -0.36
C LEU A 161 -1.81 1.46 0.97
N ILE A 162 -1.08 0.94 1.95
CA ILE A 162 -1.53 0.80 3.33
C ILE A 162 -0.97 1.96 4.14
N THR A 163 -1.87 2.84 4.59
CA THR A 163 -1.51 3.99 5.41
C THR A 163 -1.83 3.72 6.87
N MET A 164 -0.81 3.75 7.72
CA MET A 164 -0.92 3.52 9.16
C MET A 164 -0.56 4.78 9.94
N LYS A 165 -1.46 5.22 10.81
CA LYS A 165 -1.33 6.45 11.60
C LYS A 165 -1.76 6.23 13.05
N SER A 166 -1.43 7.18 13.94
CA SER A 166 -1.83 7.12 15.35
C SER A 166 -1.49 5.77 16.00
N THR A 167 -2.45 5.04 16.55
CA THR A 167 -2.25 3.74 17.21
C THR A 167 -1.72 2.65 16.27
N GLN A 168 -2.06 2.71 14.99
CA GLN A 168 -1.57 1.76 13.97
C GLN A 168 -0.06 1.87 13.71
N ARG A 169 0.58 2.98 14.08
CA ARG A 169 2.03 3.16 13.98
C ARG A 169 2.82 2.08 14.74
N LYS A 170 2.26 1.56 15.84
CA LYS A 170 2.86 0.43 16.56
C LYS A 170 2.88 -0.84 15.70
N VAL A 171 1.81 -1.10 14.96
CA VAL A 171 1.71 -2.23 14.03
C VAL A 171 2.70 -2.07 12.88
N SER A 172 2.76 -0.88 12.27
CA SER A 172 3.73 -0.56 11.21
C SER A 172 5.17 -0.83 11.64
N ARG A 173 5.57 -0.37 12.84
CA ARG A 173 6.91 -0.63 13.37
C ARG A 173 7.20 -2.11 13.56
N LYS A 174 6.23 -2.88 14.07
CA LYS A 174 6.36 -4.33 14.23
C LYS A 174 6.55 -4.99 12.86
N TRP A 175 5.74 -4.59 11.88
CA TRP A 175 5.82 -5.12 10.51
C TRP A 175 7.18 -4.84 9.87
N ASN A 176 7.67 -3.59 9.94
CA ASN A 176 9.02 -3.24 9.46
C ASN A 176 10.12 -4.10 10.11
N SER A 177 10.02 -4.32 11.43
CA SER A 177 10.97 -5.19 12.15
C SER A 177 10.91 -6.64 11.67
N MET A 178 9.73 -7.15 11.38
CA MET A 178 9.56 -8.52 10.83
C MET A 178 10.18 -8.61 9.43
N MET A 179 9.92 -7.65 8.53
CA MET A 179 10.50 -7.63 7.20
C MET A 179 12.04 -7.60 7.22
N LEU A 180 12.63 -6.79 8.11
CA LEU A 180 14.09 -6.73 8.27
C LEU A 180 14.72 -8.02 8.80
N GLN A 181 13.95 -8.87 9.48
CA GLN A 181 14.41 -10.16 9.98
C GLN A 181 14.35 -11.27 8.93
N VAL A 182 13.54 -11.11 7.89
CA VAL A 182 13.44 -12.08 6.80
C VAL A 182 14.75 -12.05 6.00
N LYS A 183 15.37 -13.22 5.87
CA LYS A 183 16.56 -13.43 5.03
C LYS A 183 16.21 -14.40 3.93
N MET A 184 16.52 -14.03 2.71
CA MET A 184 16.39 -14.87 1.53
C MET A 184 17.78 -15.23 0.99
N GLN A 185 17.88 -16.38 0.35
CA GLN A 185 19.11 -16.78 -0.37
C GLN A 185 18.94 -16.48 -1.85
N GLY A 186 19.89 -15.74 -2.39
CA GLY A 186 19.98 -15.50 -3.81
C GLY A 186 20.49 -16.73 -4.58
N PRO A 187 20.42 -16.69 -5.91
CA PRO A 187 20.95 -17.77 -6.77
C PRO A 187 22.45 -18.03 -6.58
N ASP A 188 23.19 -17.03 -6.09
CA ASP A 188 24.61 -17.09 -5.75
C ASP A 188 24.88 -17.64 -4.33
N GLY A 189 23.85 -18.09 -3.63
CA GLY A 189 23.93 -18.60 -2.26
C GLY A 189 24.12 -17.55 -1.18
N LYS A 190 24.18 -16.25 -1.54
CA LYS A 190 24.29 -15.17 -0.55
C LYS A 190 22.94 -14.83 0.05
N SER A 191 22.95 -14.59 1.36
CA SER A 191 21.76 -14.12 2.06
C SER A 191 21.57 -12.63 1.88
N PHE A 192 20.35 -12.20 1.55
CA PHE A 192 19.96 -10.81 1.48
C PHE A 192 18.62 -10.58 2.21
N THR A 193 18.35 -9.34 2.61
CA THR A 193 17.02 -8.93 3.08
C THR A 193 16.24 -8.45 1.87
N PRO A 194 15.05 -9.00 1.58
CA PRO A 194 14.22 -8.50 0.49
C PRO A 194 13.87 -7.01 0.75
N PRO A 195 13.68 -6.26 -0.33
CA PRO A 195 13.32 -4.84 -0.25
C PRO A 195 11.97 -4.61 0.43
#